data_161c13cf445074ae0a8f617eb77009c1
#
_entry.id   161c13cf445074ae0a8f617eb77009c1
#
_cell.length_a   1.000
_cell.length_b   1.000
_cell.length_c   1.000
_cell.angle_alpha   90.00
_cell.angle_beta   90.00
_cell.angle_gamma   90.00
#
_symmetry.space_group_name_H-M   'P 1'
#
loop_
_entity.id
_entity.type
_entity.pdbx_description
1 polymer ?
#
loop_
_entity_poly.entity_id
_entity_poly.type
_entity_poly.pdbx_seq_one_letter_code
_entity_poly.pdbx_strand_id
1 'polypeptide(L)'
;GEIPTDPMPIESGDLIIVLKDKSEWTSADNWEDLANLMKEEMEAIPGANIEVSQPIQMRFNELMTGSRSDIAIKIFGDDLEILDTKAKELIAKVNNIEGIGDLKADKVTGLPQITVKYDYNKIALYGLNITDINQIIRSSFAGESAGKIYEESKRFDVVVRMDAASRTDITDVSNLFIPLPNGQQVPLSQVATVSYEQGPVQVSRENGKRRITIGLNVRGRDIKSVVEEIQLKLDKDFKLPAGYYITYGGQFENLIEASKRLSIAVPAALLLIMVLLFFTFKSMKQAGLIFTAIPLSAIGGVFALWLRGMPFSISAGIGFIALFGIAVLNGIVLISYFNQLKTEGITDPLQRVLMGTKTRLRPVLMTAAVASLGF
;
A
#
# COMPACT_ATOMS: atom_id res chain seq x y z
N GLY A 1 14.91 16.46 11.41
CA GLY A 1 15.93 16.33 10.35
C GLY A 1 15.85 17.48 9.36
N GLU A 2 16.93 17.78 8.68
CA GLU A 2 16.96 18.87 7.70
C GLU A 2 16.20 18.53 6.41
N ILE A 3 16.05 17.24 6.13
CA ILE A 3 15.32 16.72 4.96
C ILE A 3 14.17 15.86 5.48
N PRO A 4 12.92 16.16 5.10
CA PRO A 4 11.79 15.31 5.47
C PRO A 4 11.96 13.94 4.83
N THR A 5 11.92 12.90 5.65
CA THR A 5 11.99 11.49 5.19
C THR A 5 10.67 11.00 4.59
N ASP A 6 9.59 11.72 4.88
CA ASP A 6 8.25 11.43 4.42
C ASP A 6 7.56 12.75 4.03
N PRO A 7 7.63 13.14 2.75
CA PRO A 7 7.02 14.39 2.28
C PRO A 7 5.50 14.25 2.26
N MET A 8 4.84 14.97 3.17
CA MET A 8 3.38 15.05 3.23
C MET A 8 2.91 16.45 2.80
N PRO A 9 1.71 16.56 2.21
CA PRO A 9 1.06 17.85 2.00
C PRO A 9 0.86 18.59 3.32
N ILE A 10 0.77 19.92 3.27
CA ILE A 10 0.68 20.77 4.46
C ILE A 10 -0.56 20.49 5.34
N GLU A 11 -1.62 19.97 4.72
CA GLU A 11 -2.86 19.58 5.40
C GLU A 11 -2.88 18.12 5.91
N SER A 12 -1.82 17.35 5.69
CA SER A 12 -1.70 15.97 6.17
C SER A 12 -0.74 15.87 7.34
N GLY A 13 -1.03 15.00 8.29
CA GLY A 13 -0.15 14.73 9.42
C GLY A 13 -0.42 13.35 10.02
N ASP A 14 0.59 12.76 10.63
CA ASP A 14 0.48 11.49 11.35
C ASP A 14 0.41 11.77 12.85
N LEU A 15 -0.60 11.22 13.51
CA LEU A 15 -0.74 11.22 14.97
C LEU A 15 -0.43 9.81 15.50
N ILE A 16 0.64 9.69 16.28
CA ILE A 16 1.01 8.40 16.88
C ILE A 16 0.39 8.31 18.28
N ILE A 17 -0.48 7.32 18.46
CA ILE A 17 -1.14 7.05 19.73
C ILE A 17 -0.53 5.79 20.32
N VAL A 18 0.07 5.91 21.50
CA VAL A 18 0.60 4.76 22.26
C VAL A 18 -0.51 4.23 23.14
N LEU A 19 -0.94 3.00 22.85
CA LEU A 19 -2.00 2.33 23.60
C LEU A 19 -1.45 1.74 24.91
N LYS A 20 -2.34 1.53 25.87
CA LYS A 20 -2.07 0.71 27.05
C LYS A 20 -1.91 -0.76 26.67
N ASP A 21 -1.39 -1.56 27.61
CA ASP A 21 -1.35 -3.00 27.42
C ASP A 21 -2.76 -3.56 27.17
N LYS A 22 -2.85 -4.56 26.29
CA LYS A 22 -4.13 -5.14 25.87
C LYS A 22 -4.98 -5.62 27.04
N SER A 23 -4.37 -6.08 28.13
CA SER A 23 -5.03 -6.49 29.35
C SER A 23 -5.74 -5.36 30.11
N GLU A 24 -5.39 -4.11 29.82
CA GLU A 24 -5.98 -2.91 30.43
C GLU A 24 -7.06 -2.27 29.54
N TRP A 25 -7.35 -2.84 28.38
CA TRP A 25 -8.38 -2.31 27.50
C TRP A 25 -9.77 -2.57 28.08
N THR A 26 -10.59 -1.53 28.12
CA THR A 26 -11.96 -1.58 28.62
C THR A 26 -13.00 -1.27 27.53
N SER A 27 -12.56 -0.70 26.41
CA SER A 27 -13.44 -0.22 25.35
C SER A 27 -13.64 -1.23 24.22
N ALA A 28 -12.68 -2.13 24.01
CA ALA A 28 -12.73 -3.15 22.95
C ALA A 28 -11.85 -4.35 23.29
N ASP A 29 -12.23 -5.54 22.79
CA ASP A 29 -11.49 -6.79 23.01
C ASP A 29 -10.41 -7.03 21.96
N ASN A 30 -10.50 -6.36 20.82
CA ASN A 30 -9.58 -6.52 19.71
C ASN A 30 -9.21 -5.16 19.08
N TRP A 31 -8.18 -5.19 18.24
CA TRP A 31 -7.65 -4.01 17.56
C TRP A 31 -8.66 -3.36 16.60
N GLU A 32 -9.40 -4.17 15.83
CA GLU A 32 -10.34 -3.65 14.82
C GLU A 32 -11.46 -2.83 15.46
N ASP A 33 -12.06 -3.35 16.53
CA ASP A 33 -13.12 -2.66 17.24
C ASP A 33 -12.60 -1.40 17.92
N LEU A 34 -11.40 -1.44 18.52
CA LEU A 34 -10.78 -0.26 19.12
C LEU A 34 -10.49 0.82 18.04
N ALA A 35 -9.96 0.43 16.89
CA ALA A 35 -9.68 1.35 15.79
C ALA A 35 -10.96 2.00 15.25
N ASN A 36 -12.06 1.26 15.16
CA ASN A 36 -13.36 1.79 14.73
C ASN A 36 -13.92 2.80 15.76
N LEU A 37 -13.86 2.49 17.06
CA LEU A 37 -14.29 3.43 18.11
C LEU A 37 -13.43 4.70 18.12
N MET A 38 -12.12 4.57 18.00
CA MET A 38 -11.22 5.73 17.90
C MET A 38 -11.54 6.60 16.68
N LYS A 39 -11.84 5.97 15.55
CA LYS A 39 -12.22 6.68 14.33
C LYS A 39 -13.53 7.45 14.52
N GLU A 40 -14.54 6.81 15.09
CA GLU A 40 -15.86 7.42 15.35
C GLU A 40 -15.73 8.67 16.25
N GLU A 41 -14.95 8.59 17.32
CA GLU A 41 -14.67 9.73 18.18
C GLU A 41 -13.92 10.88 17.46
N MET A 42 -12.98 10.54 16.60
CA MET A 42 -12.21 11.54 15.85
C MET A 42 -12.96 12.14 14.68
N GLU A 43 -13.95 11.46 14.11
CA GLU A 43 -14.84 12.00 13.05
C GLU A 43 -15.68 13.20 13.53
N ALA A 44 -15.78 13.42 14.83
CA ALA A 44 -16.37 14.63 15.40
C ALA A 44 -15.57 15.91 15.09
N ILE A 45 -14.32 15.80 14.62
CA ILE A 45 -13.47 16.94 14.24
C ILE A 45 -13.89 17.44 12.84
N PRO A 46 -14.47 18.64 12.71
CA PRO A 46 -14.97 19.11 11.43
C PRO A 46 -13.84 19.27 10.39
N GLY A 47 -14.07 18.72 9.20
CA GLY A 47 -13.15 18.86 8.06
C GLY A 47 -11.91 17.98 8.08
N ALA A 48 -11.75 17.13 9.10
CA ALA A 48 -10.68 16.15 9.16
C ALA A 48 -11.12 14.81 8.54
N ASN A 49 -10.28 14.24 7.67
CA ASN A 49 -10.41 12.87 7.19
C ASN A 49 -9.47 12.00 8.01
N ILE A 50 -10.03 11.09 8.80
CA ILE A 50 -9.28 10.24 9.73
C ILE A 50 -9.14 8.83 9.16
N GLU A 51 -7.91 8.35 9.17
CA GLU A 51 -7.57 6.96 8.88
C GLU A 51 -6.82 6.38 10.07
N VAL A 52 -7.29 5.25 10.60
CA VAL A 52 -6.62 4.56 11.71
C VAL A 52 -5.89 3.34 11.17
N SER A 53 -4.58 3.29 11.37
CA SER A 53 -3.74 2.19 10.91
C SER A 53 -2.67 1.84 11.94
N GLN A 54 -2.01 0.71 11.74
CA GLN A 54 -0.85 0.32 12.55
C GLN A 54 0.43 0.81 11.87
N PRO A 55 1.39 1.41 12.61
CA PRO A 55 2.61 1.97 12.01
C PRO A 55 3.42 0.97 11.19
N ILE A 56 3.52 -0.29 11.65
CA ILE A 56 4.25 -1.35 10.94
C ILE A 56 3.52 -1.75 9.66
N GLN A 57 2.20 -1.92 9.72
CA GLN A 57 1.39 -2.26 8.55
C GLN A 57 1.45 -1.16 7.49
N MET A 58 1.30 0.10 7.92
CA MET A 58 1.39 1.26 7.04
C MET A 58 2.75 1.32 6.32
N ARG A 59 3.85 1.18 7.06
CA ARG A 59 5.21 1.18 6.49
C ARG A 59 5.47 -0.02 5.59
N PHE A 60 4.97 -1.19 5.96
CA PHE A 60 5.05 -2.37 5.12
C PHE A 60 4.31 -2.17 3.79
N ASN A 61 3.08 -1.67 3.82
CA ASN A 61 2.30 -1.38 2.63
C ASN A 61 3.02 -0.35 1.75
N GLU A 62 3.50 0.74 2.33
CA GLU A 62 4.20 1.81 1.61
C GLU A 62 5.48 1.30 0.90
N LEU A 63 6.29 0.50 1.60
CA LEU A 63 7.53 -0.06 1.04
C LEU A 63 7.26 -1.12 -0.03
N MET A 64 6.24 -1.95 0.16
CA MET A 64 5.94 -3.07 -0.74
C MET A 64 5.11 -2.66 -1.96
N THR A 65 4.28 -1.64 -1.82
CA THR A 65 3.26 -1.30 -2.83
C THR A 65 3.31 0.17 -3.28
N GLY A 66 4.10 0.99 -2.60
CA GLY A 66 4.12 2.44 -2.84
C GLY A 66 2.82 3.15 -2.44
N SER A 67 1.95 2.50 -1.67
CA SER A 67 0.70 3.03 -1.15
C SER A 67 0.52 2.66 0.31
N ARG A 68 -0.05 3.57 1.10
CA ARG A 68 -0.38 3.31 2.52
C ARG A 68 -1.63 2.44 2.68
N SER A 69 -2.56 2.50 1.71
CA SER A 69 -3.82 1.77 1.70
C SER A 69 -3.66 0.36 1.09
N ASP A 70 -4.57 -0.55 1.41
CA ASP A 70 -4.57 -1.92 0.90
C ASP A 70 -4.73 -1.98 -0.62
N ILE A 71 -5.59 -1.13 -1.17
CA ILE A 71 -5.80 -0.97 -2.60
C ILE A 71 -5.55 0.48 -2.99
N ALA A 72 -4.82 0.68 -4.07
CA ALA A 72 -4.57 1.99 -4.67
C ALA A 72 -5.08 2.00 -6.12
N ILE A 73 -6.16 2.72 -6.36
CA ILE A 73 -6.66 2.96 -7.72
C ILE A 73 -5.99 4.24 -8.22
N LYS A 74 -5.19 4.13 -9.27
CA LYS A 74 -4.44 5.25 -9.83
C LYS A 74 -5.05 5.67 -11.16
N ILE A 75 -5.46 6.93 -11.28
CA ILE A 75 -5.92 7.52 -12.54
C ILE A 75 -4.79 8.37 -13.09
N PHE A 76 -4.37 8.09 -14.31
CA PHE A 76 -3.31 8.82 -15.01
C PHE A 76 -3.91 9.79 -16.02
N GLY A 77 -3.31 10.97 -16.15
CA GLY A 77 -3.72 12.01 -17.09
C GLY A 77 -2.91 13.29 -16.91
N ASP A 78 -3.04 14.22 -17.87
CA ASP A 78 -2.20 15.42 -17.88
C ASP A 78 -2.81 16.60 -17.11
N ASP A 79 -4.14 16.70 -17.03
CA ASP A 79 -4.85 17.78 -16.39
C ASP A 79 -5.28 17.43 -14.97
N LEU A 80 -4.90 18.24 -13.98
CA LEU A 80 -5.18 18.01 -12.57
C LEU A 80 -6.65 18.19 -12.20
N GLU A 81 -7.37 19.09 -12.85
CA GLU A 81 -8.79 19.34 -12.58
C GLU A 81 -9.65 18.17 -13.09
N ILE A 82 -9.29 17.64 -14.27
CA ILE A 82 -9.92 16.44 -14.81
C ILE A 82 -9.63 15.23 -13.90
N LEU A 83 -8.39 15.08 -13.45
CA LEU A 83 -8.01 14.01 -12.52
C LEU A 83 -8.82 14.09 -11.22
N ASP A 84 -8.94 15.26 -10.61
CA ASP A 84 -9.71 15.49 -9.39
C ASP A 84 -11.20 15.17 -9.59
N THR A 85 -11.78 15.67 -10.70
CA THR A 85 -13.18 15.42 -11.06
C THR A 85 -13.44 13.92 -11.24
N LYS A 86 -12.55 13.23 -11.96
CA LYS A 86 -12.67 11.77 -12.20
C LYS A 86 -12.44 10.96 -10.93
N ALA A 87 -11.59 11.39 -10.04
CA ALA A 87 -11.42 10.74 -8.74
C ALA A 87 -12.68 10.84 -7.89
N LYS A 88 -13.32 12.01 -7.84
CA LYS A 88 -14.61 12.21 -7.14
C LYS A 88 -15.74 11.38 -7.75
N GLU A 89 -15.82 11.31 -9.09
CA GLU A 89 -16.79 10.47 -9.79
C GLU A 89 -16.58 8.98 -9.47
N LEU A 90 -15.32 8.53 -9.46
CA LEU A 90 -14.97 7.15 -9.11
C LEU A 90 -15.39 6.83 -7.68
N ILE A 91 -15.01 7.68 -6.71
CA ILE A 91 -15.39 7.52 -5.31
C ILE A 91 -16.90 7.38 -5.15
N ALA A 92 -17.67 8.27 -5.77
CA ALA A 92 -19.14 8.23 -5.70
C ALA A 92 -19.72 6.90 -6.23
N LYS A 93 -19.08 6.30 -7.26
CA LYS A 93 -19.51 5.04 -7.84
C LYS A 93 -19.18 3.82 -6.96
N VAL A 94 -18.04 3.83 -6.29
CA VAL A 94 -17.54 2.66 -5.55
C VAL A 94 -17.86 2.69 -4.05
N ASN A 95 -18.25 3.82 -3.51
CA ASN A 95 -18.51 4.01 -2.07
C ASN A 95 -19.53 3.03 -1.46
N ASN A 96 -20.45 2.49 -2.27
CA ASN A 96 -21.50 1.57 -1.82
C ASN A 96 -21.13 0.10 -1.99
N ILE A 97 -19.87 -0.23 -2.25
CA ILE A 97 -19.41 -1.62 -2.35
C ILE A 97 -19.11 -2.12 -0.94
N GLU A 98 -19.70 -3.25 -0.58
CA GLU A 98 -19.46 -3.89 0.71
C GLU A 98 -18.01 -4.29 0.88
N GLY A 99 -17.45 -4.02 2.06
CA GLY A 99 -16.04 -4.31 2.38
C GLY A 99 -15.08 -3.16 2.08
N ILE A 100 -15.53 -2.04 1.50
CA ILE A 100 -14.70 -0.85 1.33
C ILE A 100 -14.73 -0.01 2.60
N GLY A 101 -13.54 0.28 3.13
CA GLY A 101 -13.30 1.23 4.21
C GLY A 101 -12.30 2.31 3.81
N ASP A 102 -12.33 3.44 4.52
CA ASP A 102 -11.35 4.54 4.41
C ASP A 102 -11.07 5.03 2.97
N LEU A 103 -12.13 5.06 2.15
CA LEU A 103 -12.06 5.46 0.75
C LEU A 103 -11.74 6.96 0.63
N LYS A 104 -10.58 7.30 0.08
CA LYS A 104 -10.15 8.69 -0.12
C LYS A 104 -9.30 8.85 -1.38
N ALA A 105 -9.37 10.05 -2.00
CA ALA A 105 -8.42 10.45 -3.04
C ALA A 105 -7.34 11.36 -2.47
N ASP A 106 -6.16 11.33 -3.10
CA ASP A 106 -5.14 12.34 -2.89
C ASP A 106 -5.71 13.72 -3.24
N LYS A 107 -5.41 14.73 -2.44
CA LYS A 107 -5.75 16.11 -2.76
C LYS A 107 -4.73 16.66 -3.75
N VAL A 108 -5.17 16.95 -4.97
CA VAL A 108 -4.29 17.49 -6.02
C VAL A 108 -4.54 18.96 -6.31
N THR A 109 -5.72 19.49 -5.95
CA THR A 109 -6.15 20.88 -6.19
C THR A 109 -6.74 21.51 -4.94
N GLY A 110 -6.87 22.84 -4.93
CA GLY A 110 -7.60 23.57 -3.89
C GLY A 110 -6.74 24.12 -2.76
N LEU A 111 -5.41 24.16 -2.89
CA LEU A 111 -4.58 24.86 -1.91
C LEU A 111 -4.64 26.37 -2.15
N PRO A 112 -5.17 27.18 -1.20
CA PRO A 112 -5.14 28.63 -1.32
C PRO A 112 -3.69 29.13 -1.33
N GLN A 113 -3.32 29.85 -2.38
CA GLN A 113 -1.99 30.38 -2.58
C GLN A 113 -2.05 31.86 -2.92
N ILE A 114 -1.10 32.65 -2.43
CA ILE A 114 -0.89 34.01 -2.90
C ILE A 114 0.02 33.92 -4.13
N THR A 115 -0.52 34.29 -5.29
CA THR A 115 0.21 34.27 -6.55
C THR A 115 0.60 35.68 -6.94
N VAL A 116 1.89 35.85 -7.32
CA VAL A 116 2.44 37.11 -7.83
C VAL A 116 2.66 36.97 -9.34
N LYS A 117 1.83 37.61 -10.14
CA LYS A 117 1.95 37.63 -11.60
C LYS A 117 2.66 38.90 -12.03
N TYR A 118 3.84 38.75 -12.58
CA TYR A 118 4.70 39.85 -13.00
C TYR A 118 4.24 40.51 -14.29
N ASP A 119 4.25 41.86 -14.34
CA ASP A 119 4.15 42.65 -15.55
C ASP A 119 5.55 42.88 -16.12
N TYR A 120 5.96 42.06 -17.08
CA TYR A 120 7.30 42.09 -17.64
C TYR A 120 7.63 43.45 -18.33
N ASN A 121 6.63 44.15 -18.87
CA ASN A 121 6.85 45.47 -19.47
C ASN A 121 7.20 46.51 -18.41
N LYS A 122 6.50 46.50 -17.29
CA LYS A 122 6.78 47.43 -16.18
C LYS A 122 8.11 47.10 -15.50
N ILE A 123 8.41 45.80 -15.32
CA ILE A 123 9.71 45.35 -14.78
C ILE A 123 10.85 45.88 -15.64
N ALA A 124 10.74 45.75 -16.98
CA ALA A 124 11.74 46.28 -17.93
C ALA A 124 11.82 47.81 -17.85
N LEU A 125 10.67 48.51 -17.77
CA LEU A 125 10.63 49.96 -17.68
C LEU A 125 11.36 50.49 -16.44
N TYR A 126 11.21 49.81 -15.29
CA TYR A 126 11.86 50.17 -14.04
C TYR A 126 13.30 49.65 -13.92
N GLY A 127 13.80 48.89 -14.92
CA GLY A 127 15.12 48.28 -14.89
C GLY A 127 15.31 47.24 -13.82
N LEU A 128 14.23 46.57 -13.40
CA LEU A 128 14.23 45.56 -12.35
C LEU A 128 14.55 44.17 -12.89
N ASN A 129 15.08 43.33 -12.01
CA ASN A 129 15.30 41.90 -12.29
C ASN A 129 14.31 41.08 -11.46
N ILE A 130 13.68 40.08 -12.09
CA ILE A 130 12.71 39.18 -11.41
C ILE A 130 13.37 38.43 -10.27
N THR A 131 14.65 38.04 -10.40
CA THR A 131 15.41 37.36 -9.34
C THR A 131 15.47 38.19 -8.08
N ASP A 132 15.75 39.49 -8.23
CA ASP A 132 15.89 40.42 -7.09
C ASP A 132 14.51 40.64 -6.41
N ILE A 133 13.43 40.77 -7.21
CA ILE A 133 12.07 40.87 -6.68
C ILE A 133 11.72 39.61 -5.89
N ASN A 134 11.99 38.40 -6.44
CA ASN A 134 11.76 37.15 -5.76
C ASN A 134 12.55 37.00 -4.45
N GLN A 135 13.80 37.48 -4.42
CA GLN A 135 14.64 37.45 -3.23
C GLN A 135 14.02 38.36 -2.14
N ILE A 136 13.55 39.54 -2.52
CA ILE A 136 12.91 40.47 -1.59
C ILE A 136 11.60 39.88 -1.01
N ILE A 137 10.74 39.30 -1.87
CA ILE A 137 9.51 38.64 -1.43
C ILE A 137 9.86 37.48 -0.48
N ARG A 138 10.84 36.66 -0.84
CA ARG A 138 11.27 35.52 -0.01
C ARG A 138 11.79 35.98 1.34
N SER A 139 12.72 36.91 1.37
CA SER A 139 13.30 37.42 2.61
C SER A 139 12.24 38.09 3.50
N SER A 140 11.29 38.79 2.91
CA SER A 140 10.23 39.47 3.66
C SER A 140 9.22 38.50 4.29
N PHE A 141 8.76 37.49 3.58
CA PHE A 141 7.65 36.62 4.01
C PHE A 141 8.13 35.25 4.52
N ALA A 142 8.99 34.53 3.80
CA ALA A 142 9.51 33.23 4.22
C ALA A 142 10.68 33.35 5.18
N GLY A 143 11.50 34.36 4.97
CA GLY A 143 12.76 34.58 5.65
C GLY A 143 13.95 34.09 4.84
N GLU A 144 15.08 34.78 5.00
CA GLU A 144 16.36 34.43 4.39
C GLU A 144 17.38 34.14 5.49
N SER A 145 18.16 33.07 5.33
CA SER A 145 19.19 32.72 6.30
C SER A 145 20.38 33.65 6.13
N ALA A 146 20.62 34.52 7.13
CA ALA A 146 21.77 35.41 7.19
C ALA A 146 23.06 34.75 7.74
N GLY A 147 22.92 33.53 8.31
CA GLY A 147 24.04 32.78 8.86
C GLY A 147 23.59 31.66 9.79
N LYS A 148 24.56 31.02 10.43
CA LYS A 148 24.30 29.92 11.38
C LYS A 148 25.02 30.18 12.71
N ILE A 149 24.35 29.90 13.80
CA ILE A 149 24.92 29.85 15.14
C ILE A 149 25.10 28.38 15.52
N TYR A 150 26.26 28.08 16.06
CA TYR A 150 26.63 26.75 16.54
C TYR A 150 26.66 26.76 18.07
N GLU A 151 25.88 25.92 18.69
CA GLU A 151 25.87 25.67 20.12
C GLU A 151 26.16 24.19 20.38
N GLU A 152 27.36 23.87 20.76
CA GLU A 152 27.89 22.51 20.91
C GLU A 152 27.69 21.67 19.61
N SER A 153 26.84 20.63 19.65
CA SER A 153 26.48 19.77 18.48
C SER A 153 25.28 20.28 17.70
N LYS A 154 24.63 21.35 18.15
CA LYS A 154 23.43 21.91 17.52
C LYS A 154 23.80 23.10 16.65
N ARG A 155 23.06 23.26 15.56
CA ARG A 155 23.19 24.44 14.69
C ARG A 155 21.80 25.05 14.48
N PHE A 156 21.76 26.37 14.48
CA PHE A 156 20.56 27.18 14.35
C PHE A 156 20.76 28.17 13.23
N ASP A 157 19.78 28.25 12.30
CA ASP A 157 19.79 29.27 11.26
C ASP A 157 19.37 30.63 11.85
N VAL A 158 20.14 31.69 11.55
CA VAL A 158 19.73 33.07 11.81
C VAL A 158 18.91 33.55 10.65
N VAL A 159 17.60 33.65 10.84
CA VAL A 159 16.66 33.99 9.77
C VAL A 159 16.20 35.44 9.92
N VAL A 160 16.37 36.23 8.86
CA VAL A 160 15.85 37.59 8.75
C VAL A 160 14.55 37.57 7.96
N ARG A 161 13.51 38.14 8.54
CA ARG A 161 12.19 38.30 7.90
C ARG A 161 11.44 39.49 8.52
N MET A 162 10.38 39.95 7.84
CA MET A 162 9.48 40.95 8.42
C MET A 162 8.79 40.41 9.67
N ASP A 163 8.35 41.30 10.55
CA ASP A 163 7.60 40.94 11.75
C ASP A 163 6.25 40.28 11.42
N ALA A 164 5.62 39.64 12.40
CA ALA A 164 4.38 38.91 12.18
C ALA A 164 3.22 39.85 11.76
N ALA A 165 3.20 41.08 12.28
CA ALA A 165 2.13 42.03 12.00
C ALA A 165 2.15 42.53 10.54
N SER A 166 3.33 42.49 9.90
CA SER A 166 3.54 42.98 8.52
C SER A 166 3.49 41.87 7.46
N ARG A 167 2.96 40.70 7.79
CA ARG A 167 2.85 39.53 6.87
C ARG A 167 1.56 38.73 7.12
N THR A 168 0.46 39.41 7.35
CA THR A 168 -0.81 38.76 7.68
C THR A 168 -1.75 38.64 6.50
N ASP A 169 -1.64 39.55 5.50
CA ASP A 169 -2.61 39.70 4.44
C ASP A 169 -1.95 39.84 3.05
N ILE A 170 -2.74 39.63 2.01
CA ILE A 170 -2.36 39.86 0.60
C ILE A 170 -1.96 41.33 0.35
N THR A 171 -2.56 42.24 1.11
CA THR A 171 -2.23 43.66 1.03
C THR A 171 -0.80 43.96 1.44
N ASP A 172 -0.26 43.22 2.41
CA ASP A 172 1.16 43.32 2.84
C ASP A 172 2.09 42.95 1.72
N VAL A 173 1.74 41.87 0.95
CA VAL A 173 2.51 41.45 -0.24
C VAL A 173 2.44 42.51 -1.33
N SER A 174 1.26 43.05 -1.60
CA SER A 174 1.01 44.05 -2.66
C SER A 174 1.74 45.37 -2.42
N ASN A 175 1.87 45.75 -1.15
CA ASN A 175 2.51 47.00 -0.71
C ASN A 175 3.98 46.84 -0.39
N LEU A 176 4.57 45.67 -0.57
CA LEU A 176 5.99 45.43 -0.38
C LEU A 176 6.81 46.35 -1.30
N PHE A 177 7.71 47.15 -0.71
CA PHE A 177 8.56 48.05 -1.46
C PHE A 177 9.73 47.34 -2.12
N ILE A 178 9.86 47.56 -3.43
CA ILE A 178 10.95 47.04 -4.28
C ILE A 178 11.90 48.19 -4.59
N PRO A 179 13.18 48.09 -4.20
CA PRO A 179 14.19 49.12 -4.49
C PRO A 179 14.52 49.12 -5.98
N LEU A 180 14.56 50.32 -6.55
CA LEU A 180 14.98 50.54 -7.95
C LEU A 180 16.48 50.80 -8.02
N PRO A 181 17.12 50.56 -9.20
CA PRO A 181 18.56 50.86 -9.37
C PRO A 181 18.97 52.32 -9.13
N ASN A 182 18.02 53.24 -9.26
CA ASN A 182 18.24 54.66 -8.97
C ASN A 182 18.09 55.07 -7.52
N GLY A 183 17.86 54.13 -6.59
CA GLY A 183 17.68 54.37 -5.16
C GLY A 183 16.25 54.73 -4.73
N GLN A 184 15.31 54.87 -5.64
CA GLN A 184 13.88 55.01 -5.33
C GLN A 184 13.26 53.64 -5.01
N GLN A 185 12.03 53.66 -4.52
CA GLN A 185 11.29 52.43 -4.21
C GLN A 185 9.89 52.49 -4.83
N VAL A 186 9.41 51.36 -5.31
CA VAL A 186 8.02 51.23 -5.81
C VAL A 186 7.33 50.05 -5.13
N PRO A 187 6.03 50.13 -4.84
CA PRO A 187 5.30 48.99 -4.32
C PRO A 187 5.20 47.87 -5.36
N LEU A 188 5.22 46.61 -4.92
CA LEU A 188 5.11 45.44 -5.79
C LEU A 188 3.88 45.48 -6.69
N SER A 189 2.78 46.06 -6.23
CA SER A 189 1.54 46.25 -7.00
C SER A 189 1.70 47.09 -8.29
N GLN A 190 2.79 47.89 -8.40
CA GLN A 190 3.07 48.60 -9.66
C GLN A 190 3.71 47.72 -10.73
N VAL A 191 4.40 46.64 -10.33
CA VAL A 191 5.15 45.77 -11.26
C VAL A 191 4.59 44.33 -11.31
N ALA A 192 3.60 44.02 -10.48
CA ALA A 192 2.96 42.70 -10.43
C ALA A 192 1.50 42.82 -9.97
N THR A 193 0.70 41.84 -10.34
CA THR A 193 -0.64 41.62 -9.77
C THR A 193 -0.55 40.52 -8.72
N VAL A 194 -1.03 40.80 -7.52
CA VAL A 194 -1.08 39.86 -6.41
C VAL A 194 -2.52 39.40 -6.20
N SER A 195 -2.75 38.11 -6.22
CA SER A 195 -4.09 37.52 -6.11
C SER A 195 -4.08 36.24 -5.28
N TYR A 196 -5.23 35.93 -4.66
CA TYR A 196 -5.46 34.58 -4.14
C TYR A 196 -5.90 33.69 -5.29
N GLU A 197 -5.22 32.59 -5.46
CA GLU A 197 -5.57 31.55 -6.43
C GLU A 197 -5.54 30.18 -5.76
N GLN A 198 -6.38 29.27 -6.26
CA GLN A 198 -6.32 27.87 -5.83
C GLN A 198 -5.25 27.16 -6.69
N GLY A 199 -4.17 26.81 -6.05
CA GLY A 199 -3.08 26.10 -6.69
C GLY A 199 -3.12 24.58 -6.46
N PRO A 200 -2.21 23.84 -7.10
CA PRO A 200 -2.04 22.43 -6.81
C PRO A 200 -1.49 22.22 -5.40
N VAL A 201 -2.08 21.28 -4.66
CA VAL A 201 -1.59 20.86 -3.36
C VAL A 201 -0.32 20.01 -3.55
N GLN A 202 -0.46 18.98 -4.38
CA GLN A 202 0.61 18.04 -4.71
C GLN A 202 0.41 17.53 -6.13
N VAL A 203 1.50 17.37 -6.87
CA VAL A 203 1.48 16.77 -8.21
C VAL A 203 2.27 15.47 -8.18
N SER A 204 1.55 14.36 -8.00
CA SER A 204 2.13 13.03 -7.99
C SER A 204 2.41 12.54 -9.42
N ARG A 205 3.56 11.90 -9.61
CA ARG A 205 3.96 11.29 -10.89
C ARG A 205 4.45 9.87 -10.69
N GLU A 206 4.19 9.05 -11.69
CA GLU A 206 4.72 7.70 -11.78
C GLU A 206 5.13 7.45 -13.23
N ASN A 207 6.37 7.01 -13.46
CA ASN A 207 6.97 6.86 -14.79
C ASN A 207 6.84 8.13 -15.66
N GLY A 208 7.02 9.31 -15.04
CA GLY A 208 6.92 10.61 -15.73
C GLY A 208 5.50 11.14 -15.98
N LYS A 209 4.46 10.32 -15.81
CA LYS A 209 3.05 10.69 -15.99
C LYS A 209 2.42 11.17 -14.71
N ARG A 210 1.59 12.22 -14.79
CA ARG A 210 0.80 12.70 -13.66
C ARG A 210 -0.26 11.68 -13.28
N ARG A 211 -0.52 11.53 -12.00
CA ARG A 211 -1.56 10.66 -11.48
C ARG A 211 -2.26 11.23 -10.25
N ILE A 212 -3.45 10.76 -10.01
CA ILE A 212 -4.15 10.86 -8.73
C ILE A 212 -4.37 9.46 -8.19
N THR A 213 -4.18 9.27 -6.89
CA THR A 213 -4.40 7.98 -6.23
C THR A 213 -5.67 8.03 -5.40
N ILE A 214 -6.52 7.03 -5.55
CA ILE A 214 -7.63 6.75 -4.67
C ILE A 214 -7.25 5.54 -3.84
N GLY A 215 -7.03 5.77 -2.55
CA GLY A 215 -6.73 4.72 -1.58
C GLY A 215 -8.00 4.20 -0.93
N LEU A 216 -8.03 2.90 -0.64
CA LEU A 216 -9.08 2.28 0.16
C LEU A 216 -8.53 1.08 0.92
N ASN A 217 -9.12 0.81 2.08
CA ASN A 217 -8.83 -0.38 2.88
C ASN A 217 -9.98 -1.36 2.77
N VAL A 218 -9.67 -2.66 2.88
CA VAL A 218 -10.68 -3.72 2.78
C VAL A 218 -10.96 -4.30 4.16
N ARG A 219 -12.24 -4.39 4.54
CA ARG A 219 -12.69 -4.91 5.83
C ARG A 219 -13.73 -6.00 5.65
N GLY A 220 -13.54 -7.13 6.35
CA GLY A 220 -14.48 -8.26 6.37
C GLY A 220 -14.64 -9.00 5.03
N ARG A 221 -13.80 -8.71 4.02
CA ARG A 221 -13.87 -9.27 2.68
C ARG A 221 -12.48 -9.48 2.09
N ASP A 222 -12.32 -10.29 1.06
CA ASP A 222 -11.03 -10.45 0.39
C ASP A 222 -10.76 -9.34 -0.65
N ILE A 223 -9.50 -8.95 -0.79
CA ILE A 223 -9.05 -7.86 -1.66
C ILE A 223 -9.40 -8.13 -3.13
N LYS A 224 -9.26 -9.38 -3.59
CA LYS A 224 -9.48 -9.73 -4.99
C LYS A 224 -10.94 -9.54 -5.38
N SER A 225 -11.88 -10.02 -4.58
CA SER A 225 -13.32 -9.89 -4.87
C SER A 225 -13.78 -8.44 -4.85
N VAL A 226 -13.21 -7.61 -3.97
CA VAL A 226 -13.50 -6.17 -3.92
C VAL A 226 -13.00 -5.48 -5.20
N VAL A 227 -11.78 -5.76 -5.64
CA VAL A 227 -11.23 -5.15 -6.86
C VAL A 227 -11.98 -5.63 -8.10
N GLU A 228 -12.32 -6.91 -8.20
CA GLU A 228 -13.11 -7.43 -9.34
C GLU A 228 -14.49 -6.74 -9.42
N GLU A 229 -15.16 -6.51 -8.29
CA GLU A 229 -16.43 -5.79 -8.26
C GLU A 229 -16.26 -4.32 -8.64
N ILE A 230 -15.19 -3.66 -8.16
CA ILE A 230 -14.84 -2.30 -8.57
C ILE A 230 -14.64 -2.24 -10.09
N GLN A 231 -13.85 -3.15 -10.65
CA GLN A 231 -13.59 -3.22 -12.10
C GLN A 231 -14.87 -3.37 -12.89
N LEU A 232 -15.72 -4.33 -12.54
CA LEU A 232 -17.00 -4.56 -13.21
C LEU A 232 -17.92 -3.32 -13.17
N LYS A 233 -17.91 -2.60 -12.06
CA LYS A 233 -18.73 -1.39 -11.88
C LYS A 233 -18.18 -0.21 -12.68
N LEU A 234 -16.87 -0.05 -12.74
CA LEU A 234 -16.21 1.01 -13.50
C LEU A 234 -16.26 0.74 -15.00
N ASP A 235 -16.04 -0.49 -15.46
CA ASP A 235 -16.09 -0.86 -16.88
C ASP A 235 -17.47 -0.60 -17.50
N LYS A 236 -18.53 -0.69 -16.70
CA LYS A 236 -19.90 -0.48 -17.16
C LYS A 236 -20.22 1.01 -17.38
N ASP A 237 -19.89 1.87 -16.44
CA ASP A 237 -20.44 3.23 -16.37
C ASP A 237 -19.41 4.35 -16.19
N PHE A 238 -18.12 4.03 -16.13
CA PHE A 238 -17.08 5.02 -15.90
C PHE A 238 -16.27 5.29 -17.17
N LYS A 239 -16.41 6.48 -17.72
CA LYS A 239 -15.71 6.88 -18.96
C LYS A 239 -14.59 7.86 -18.66
N LEU A 240 -13.42 7.55 -19.16
CA LEU A 240 -12.25 8.42 -19.12
C LEU A 240 -12.08 9.16 -20.46
N PRO A 241 -11.59 10.40 -20.45
CA PRO A 241 -11.17 11.10 -21.66
C PRO A 241 -10.03 10.37 -22.38
N ALA A 242 -9.81 10.68 -23.65
CA ALA A 242 -8.69 10.15 -24.41
C ALA A 242 -7.36 10.50 -23.71
N GLY A 243 -6.46 9.53 -23.61
CA GLY A 243 -5.17 9.67 -22.93
C GLY A 243 -5.18 9.42 -21.42
N TYR A 244 -6.36 9.25 -20.81
CA TYR A 244 -6.50 8.88 -19.41
C TYR A 244 -6.73 7.36 -19.26
N TYR A 245 -6.15 6.77 -18.21
CA TYR A 245 -6.33 5.34 -17.92
C TYR A 245 -6.22 5.07 -16.42
N ILE A 246 -6.71 3.90 -16.01
CA ILE A 246 -6.69 3.43 -14.62
C ILE A 246 -5.70 2.28 -14.49
N THR A 247 -5.01 2.22 -13.34
CA THR A 247 -4.30 1.04 -12.89
C THR A 247 -4.67 0.73 -11.44
N TYR A 248 -4.55 -0.54 -11.08
CA TYR A 248 -4.83 -1.02 -9.74
C TYR A 248 -3.52 -1.48 -9.11
N GLY A 249 -3.15 -0.82 -8.02
CA GLY A 249 -1.94 -1.08 -7.25
C GLY A 249 -2.27 -1.48 -5.81
N GLY A 250 -1.29 -1.37 -4.93
CA GLY A 250 -1.40 -1.78 -3.55
C GLY A 250 -1.15 -3.28 -3.39
N GLN A 251 -1.70 -3.88 -2.34
CA GLN A 251 -1.58 -5.32 -2.08
C GLN A 251 -2.17 -6.18 -3.20
N PHE A 252 -3.13 -5.63 -3.96
CA PHE A 252 -3.74 -6.32 -5.10
C PHE A 252 -2.71 -6.63 -6.20
N GLU A 253 -1.82 -5.71 -6.53
CA GLU A 253 -0.76 -5.92 -7.53
C GLU A 253 0.17 -7.06 -7.12
N ASN A 254 0.60 -7.06 -5.85
CA ASN A 254 1.41 -8.14 -5.28
C ASN A 254 0.68 -9.49 -5.30
N LEU A 255 -0.62 -9.49 -5.02
CA LEU A 255 -1.45 -10.70 -5.08
C LEU A 255 -1.51 -11.27 -6.50
N ILE A 256 -1.71 -10.43 -7.51
CA ILE A 256 -1.74 -10.85 -8.92
C ILE A 256 -0.37 -11.40 -9.35
N GLU A 257 0.72 -10.70 -9.04
CA GLU A 257 2.07 -11.17 -9.37
C GLU A 257 2.42 -12.49 -8.68
N ALA A 258 2.14 -12.60 -7.38
CA ALA A 258 2.39 -13.83 -6.63
C ALA A 258 1.53 -14.98 -7.16
N SER A 259 0.26 -14.73 -7.47
CA SER A 259 -0.65 -15.71 -8.06
C SER A 259 -0.13 -16.21 -9.41
N LYS A 260 0.37 -15.30 -10.26
CA LYS A 260 0.99 -15.65 -11.55
C LYS A 260 2.26 -16.48 -11.38
N ARG A 261 3.12 -16.12 -10.43
CA ARG A 261 4.34 -16.89 -10.12
C ARG A 261 3.98 -18.29 -9.59
N LEU A 262 3.02 -18.39 -8.67
CA LEU A 262 2.55 -19.66 -8.13
C LEU A 262 1.89 -20.55 -9.20
N SER A 263 1.14 -20.00 -10.14
CA SER A 263 0.51 -20.76 -11.23
C SER A 263 1.51 -21.47 -12.15
N ILE A 264 2.76 -21.03 -12.17
CA ILE A 264 3.87 -21.68 -12.91
C ILE A 264 4.70 -22.56 -11.96
N ALA A 265 5.03 -22.05 -10.78
CA ALA A 265 5.91 -22.74 -9.85
C ALA A 265 5.30 -24.04 -9.29
N VAL A 266 3.98 -24.04 -8.98
CA VAL A 266 3.31 -25.21 -8.42
C VAL A 266 3.27 -26.37 -9.41
N PRO A 267 2.80 -26.23 -10.67
CA PRO A 267 2.87 -27.31 -11.65
C PRO A 267 4.28 -27.80 -11.93
N ALA A 268 5.27 -26.89 -12.01
CA ALA A 268 6.66 -27.26 -12.22
C ALA A 268 7.22 -28.10 -11.05
N ALA A 269 6.92 -27.70 -9.81
CA ALA A 269 7.30 -28.48 -8.62
C ALA A 269 6.62 -29.85 -8.59
N LEU A 270 5.32 -29.93 -8.90
CA LEU A 270 4.59 -31.18 -8.96
C LEU A 270 5.14 -32.14 -10.04
N LEU A 271 5.51 -31.60 -11.20
CA LEU A 271 6.15 -32.35 -12.26
C LEU A 271 7.51 -32.89 -11.80
N LEU A 272 8.33 -32.04 -11.16
CA LEU A 272 9.63 -32.44 -10.62
C LEU A 272 9.47 -33.55 -9.57
N ILE A 273 8.51 -33.42 -8.65
CA ILE A 273 8.18 -34.45 -7.66
C ILE A 273 7.82 -35.76 -8.35
N MET A 274 6.99 -35.75 -9.38
CA MET A 274 6.59 -36.94 -10.13
C MET A 274 7.81 -37.62 -10.78
N VAL A 275 8.70 -36.83 -11.39
CA VAL A 275 9.93 -37.34 -12.00
C VAL A 275 10.85 -37.98 -10.95
N LEU A 276 11.07 -37.33 -9.80
CA LEU A 276 11.88 -37.84 -8.72
C LEU A 276 11.30 -39.13 -8.11
N LEU A 277 9.97 -39.19 -7.95
CA LEU A 277 9.28 -40.39 -7.49
C LEU A 277 9.47 -41.54 -8.47
N PHE A 278 9.38 -41.26 -9.78
CA PHE A 278 9.63 -42.29 -10.79
C PHE A 278 11.09 -42.84 -10.73
N PHE A 279 12.07 -41.96 -10.62
CA PHE A 279 13.46 -42.40 -10.50
C PHE A 279 13.71 -43.21 -9.21
N THR A 280 13.08 -42.83 -8.10
CA THR A 280 13.22 -43.50 -6.80
C THR A 280 12.62 -44.90 -6.82
N PHE A 281 11.41 -45.05 -7.33
CA PHE A 281 10.68 -46.32 -7.29
C PHE A 281 10.79 -47.16 -8.56
N LYS A 282 11.32 -46.61 -9.64
CA LYS A 282 11.37 -47.21 -11.00
C LYS A 282 10.03 -47.82 -11.46
N SER A 283 8.93 -47.25 -10.97
CA SER A 283 7.56 -47.72 -11.22
C SER A 283 6.58 -46.54 -11.29
N MET A 284 6.01 -46.35 -12.46
CA MET A 284 4.98 -45.30 -12.68
C MET A 284 3.73 -45.52 -11.82
N LYS A 285 3.38 -46.80 -11.56
CA LYS A 285 2.23 -47.14 -10.70
C LYS A 285 2.46 -46.72 -9.26
N GLN A 286 3.66 -46.94 -8.70
CA GLN A 286 3.98 -46.55 -7.33
C GLN A 286 4.13 -45.03 -7.20
N ALA A 287 4.79 -44.39 -8.17
CA ALA A 287 4.88 -42.92 -8.23
C ALA A 287 3.50 -42.28 -8.31
N GLY A 288 2.63 -42.76 -9.17
CA GLY A 288 1.23 -42.28 -9.30
C GLY A 288 0.43 -42.50 -8.01
N LEU A 289 0.59 -43.63 -7.33
CA LEU A 289 -0.09 -43.90 -6.06
C LEU A 289 0.33 -42.92 -4.97
N ILE A 290 1.63 -42.59 -4.85
CA ILE A 290 2.13 -41.60 -3.90
C ILE A 290 1.59 -40.20 -4.28
N PHE A 291 1.57 -39.90 -5.57
CA PHE A 291 1.12 -38.63 -6.07
C PHE A 291 -0.37 -38.35 -5.78
N THR A 292 -1.22 -39.40 -5.66
CA THR A 292 -2.63 -39.24 -5.26
C THR A 292 -2.80 -38.71 -3.82
N ALA A 293 -1.75 -38.76 -2.99
CA ALA A 293 -1.78 -38.13 -1.67
C ALA A 293 -1.91 -36.60 -1.75
N ILE A 294 -1.45 -35.96 -2.83
CA ILE A 294 -1.51 -34.50 -3.03
C ILE A 294 -2.96 -34.02 -3.11
N PRO A 295 -3.81 -34.45 -4.05
CA PRO A 295 -5.19 -34.03 -4.09
C PRO A 295 -5.99 -34.38 -2.83
N LEU A 296 -5.67 -35.51 -2.19
CA LEU A 296 -6.32 -35.88 -0.92
C LEU A 296 -5.96 -34.93 0.22
N SER A 297 -4.70 -34.50 0.30
CA SER A 297 -4.28 -33.50 1.29
C SER A 297 -4.87 -32.12 1.00
N ALA A 298 -5.02 -31.75 -0.28
CA ALA A 298 -5.62 -30.49 -0.67
C ALA A 298 -7.07 -30.36 -0.18
N ILE A 299 -7.85 -31.45 -0.17
CA ILE A 299 -9.21 -31.47 0.36
C ILE A 299 -9.22 -31.00 1.83
N GLY A 300 -8.29 -31.52 2.63
CA GLY A 300 -8.15 -31.11 4.04
C GLY A 300 -7.84 -29.62 4.20
N GLY A 301 -6.93 -29.09 3.39
CA GLY A 301 -6.60 -27.67 3.38
C GLY A 301 -7.76 -26.76 2.98
N VAL A 302 -8.49 -27.13 1.92
CA VAL A 302 -9.70 -26.38 1.49
C VAL A 302 -10.78 -26.41 2.56
N PHE A 303 -11.01 -27.58 3.17
CA PHE A 303 -12.00 -27.74 4.24
C PHE A 303 -11.63 -26.91 5.48
N ALA A 304 -10.36 -26.84 5.85
CA ALA A 304 -9.90 -26.02 6.95
C ALA A 304 -10.10 -24.51 6.70
N LEU A 305 -9.80 -24.02 5.48
CA LEU A 305 -10.09 -22.64 5.10
C LEU A 305 -11.58 -22.33 5.15
N TRP A 306 -12.41 -23.24 4.60
CA TRP A 306 -13.87 -23.09 4.61
C TRP A 306 -14.44 -23.05 6.02
N LEU A 307 -13.98 -23.94 6.93
CA LEU A 307 -14.44 -23.99 8.32
C LEU A 307 -14.12 -22.70 9.08
N ARG A 308 -12.99 -22.06 8.75
CA ARG A 308 -12.58 -20.80 9.36
C ARG A 308 -13.14 -19.56 8.64
N GLY A 309 -13.89 -19.71 7.56
CA GLY A 309 -14.38 -18.60 6.76
C GLY A 309 -13.28 -17.74 6.10
N MET A 310 -12.07 -18.31 5.93
CA MET A 310 -10.93 -17.59 5.38
C MET A 310 -10.85 -17.75 3.87
N PRO A 311 -10.64 -16.65 3.12
CA PRO A 311 -10.42 -16.72 1.67
C PRO A 311 -9.06 -17.35 1.35
N PHE A 312 -8.92 -17.84 0.11
CA PHE A 312 -7.62 -18.33 -0.38
C PHE A 312 -6.66 -17.15 -0.57
N SER A 313 -5.62 -17.11 0.24
CA SER A 313 -4.56 -16.08 0.22
C SER A 313 -3.25 -16.63 -0.33
N ILE A 314 -2.28 -15.74 -0.60
CA ILE A 314 -0.90 -16.13 -0.97
C ILE A 314 -0.28 -17.02 0.11
N SER A 315 -0.48 -16.66 1.38
CA SER A 315 0.01 -17.44 2.53
C SER A 315 -0.62 -18.84 2.57
N ALA A 316 -1.93 -18.96 2.26
CA ALA A 316 -2.58 -20.25 2.12
C ALA A 316 -1.96 -21.07 0.97
N GLY A 317 -1.66 -20.44 -0.17
CA GLY A 317 -0.99 -21.08 -1.31
C GLY A 317 0.38 -21.67 -0.93
N ILE A 318 1.18 -20.94 -0.16
CA ILE A 318 2.47 -21.43 0.36
C ILE A 318 2.24 -22.59 1.34
N GLY A 319 1.23 -22.49 2.20
CA GLY A 319 0.83 -23.57 3.11
C GLY A 319 0.44 -24.86 2.35
N PHE A 320 -0.26 -24.75 1.21
CA PHE A 320 -0.59 -25.89 0.36
C PHE A 320 0.67 -26.55 -0.23
N ILE A 321 1.68 -25.77 -0.65
CA ILE A 321 2.95 -26.31 -1.16
C ILE A 321 3.65 -27.14 -0.08
N ALA A 322 3.72 -26.62 1.14
CA ALA A 322 4.29 -27.34 2.28
C ALA A 322 3.50 -28.63 2.61
N LEU A 323 2.16 -28.53 2.60
CA LEU A 323 1.26 -29.66 2.82
C LEU A 323 1.48 -30.79 1.78
N PHE A 324 1.64 -30.43 0.50
CA PHE A 324 1.93 -31.38 -0.57
C PHE A 324 3.26 -32.10 -0.36
N GLY A 325 4.30 -31.38 0.07
CA GLY A 325 5.60 -31.96 0.39
C GLY A 325 5.51 -33.00 1.50
N ILE A 326 4.81 -32.68 2.59
CA ILE A 326 4.61 -33.60 3.74
C ILE A 326 3.76 -34.80 3.34
N ALA A 327 2.70 -34.62 2.54
CA ALA A 327 1.85 -35.70 2.07
C ALA A 327 2.65 -36.71 1.21
N VAL A 328 3.47 -36.21 0.30
CA VAL A 328 4.35 -37.05 -0.54
C VAL A 328 5.39 -37.79 0.31
N LEU A 329 6.02 -37.10 1.29
CA LEU A 329 6.99 -37.73 2.19
C LEU A 329 6.38 -38.92 2.94
N ASN A 330 5.19 -38.74 3.51
CA ASN A 330 4.49 -39.85 4.19
C ASN A 330 4.15 -41.00 3.22
N GLY A 331 3.77 -40.70 1.99
CA GLY A 331 3.55 -41.68 0.93
C GLY A 331 4.82 -42.46 0.57
N ILE A 332 5.95 -41.76 0.43
CA ILE A 332 7.26 -42.40 0.16
C ILE A 332 7.62 -43.40 1.27
N VAL A 333 7.49 -42.99 2.54
CA VAL A 333 7.84 -43.84 3.70
C VAL A 333 6.97 -45.10 3.73
N LEU A 334 5.68 -44.99 3.46
CA LEU A 334 4.77 -46.16 3.43
C LEU A 334 5.09 -47.11 2.27
N ILE A 335 5.16 -46.60 1.05
CA ILE A 335 5.40 -47.44 -0.15
C ILE A 335 6.80 -48.08 -0.11
N SER A 336 7.82 -47.36 0.37
CA SER A 336 9.17 -47.91 0.58
C SER A 336 9.13 -49.08 1.54
N TYR A 337 8.40 -48.96 2.63
CA TYR A 337 8.27 -50.04 3.61
C TYR A 337 7.45 -51.24 3.06
N PHE A 338 6.42 -51.01 2.28
CA PHE A 338 5.70 -52.10 1.58
C PHE A 338 6.58 -52.82 0.59
N ASN A 339 7.49 -52.14 -0.10
CA ASN A 339 8.48 -52.77 -0.98
C ASN A 339 9.52 -53.60 -0.18
N GLN A 340 9.93 -53.11 0.99
CA GLN A 340 10.82 -53.86 1.89
C GLN A 340 10.14 -55.15 2.35
N LEU A 341 8.92 -55.12 2.83
CA LEU A 341 8.15 -56.30 3.26
C LEU A 341 7.98 -57.31 2.10
N LYS A 342 7.88 -56.83 0.87
CA LYS A 342 7.82 -57.67 -0.33
C LYS A 342 9.15 -58.42 -0.52
N THR A 343 10.29 -57.77 -0.32
CA THR A 343 11.62 -58.42 -0.44
C THR A 343 11.89 -59.38 0.72
N GLU A 344 11.29 -59.15 1.89
CA GLU A 344 11.34 -60.04 3.07
C GLU A 344 10.46 -61.31 2.93
N GLY A 345 9.76 -61.46 1.79
CA GLY A 345 9.00 -62.66 1.48
C GLY A 345 7.49 -62.62 1.73
N ILE A 346 6.94 -61.48 2.16
CA ILE A 346 5.49 -61.32 2.33
C ILE A 346 4.86 -61.03 0.97
N THR A 347 4.33 -62.08 0.30
CA THR A 347 3.79 -61.99 -1.06
C THR A 347 2.33 -61.44 -1.13
N ASP A 348 1.54 -61.70 -0.08
CA ASP A 348 0.15 -61.25 -0.03
C ASP A 348 0.07 -59.70 0.10
N PRO A 349 -0.60 -58.98 -0.87
CA PRO A 349 -0.74 -57.53 -0.83
C PRO A 349 -1.51 -57.04 0.37
N LEU A 350 -2.57 -57.71 0.82
CA LEU A 350 -3.40 -57.31 1.94
C LEU A 350 -2.61 -57.35 3.25
N GLN A 351 -1.90 -58.46 3.46
CA GLN A 351 -1.07 -58.67 4.64
C GLN A 351 0.07 -57.64 4.71
N ARG A 352 0.72 -57.31 3.57
CA ARG A 352 1.73 -56.22 3.49
C ARG A 352 1.18 -54.87 3.90
N VAL A 353 0.01 -54.51 3.39
CA VAL A 353 -0.64 -53.21 3.70
C VAL A 353 -0.98 -53.16 5.19
N LEU A 354 -1.65 -54.17 5.74
CA LEU A 354 -2.01 -54.22 7.16
C LEU A 354 -0.80 -54.13 8.08
N MET A 355 0.23 -54.92 7.81
CA MET A 355 1.46 -54.99 8.60
C MET A 355 2.28 -53.70 8.49
N GLY A 356 2.41 -53.18 7.27
CA GLY A 356 3.15 -51.95 7.00
C GLY A 356 2.48 -50.71 7.59
N THR A 357 1.16 -50.60 7.47
CA THR A 357 0.41 -49.51 8.06
C THR A 357 0.48 -49.52 9.59
N LYS A 358 0.31 -50.73 10.19
CA LYS A 358 0.42 -50.89 11.67
C LYS A 358 1.80 -50.44 12.19
N THR A 359 2.88 -50.83 11.50
CA THR A 359 4.26 -50.50 11.92
C THR A 359 4.58 -49.00 11.71
N ARG A 360 4.11 -48.41 10.61
CA ARG A 360 4.43 -47.05 10.25
C ARG A 360 3.40 -46.01 10.74
N LEU A 361 2.28 -46.41 11.34
CA LEU A 361 1.22 -45.53 11.80
C LEU A 361 1.75 -44.47 12.78
N ARG A 362 2.51 -44.90 13.78
CA ARG A 362 3.04 -44.01 14.82
C ARG A 362 4.01 -42.96 14.25
N PRO A 363 5.05 -43.31 13.47
CA PRO A 363 5.91 -42.31 12.81
C PRO A 363 5.16 -41.34 11.94
N VAL A 364 4.21 -41.81 11.10
CA VAL A 364 3.42 -40.94 10.19
C VAL A 364 2.55 -39.98 10.97
N LEU A 365 1.86 -40.43 12.03
CA LEU A 365 1.07 -39.55 12.88
C LEU A 365 1.93 -38.51 13.62
N MET A 366 3.10 -38.91 14.10
CA MET A 366 4.03 -37.99 14.75
C MET A 366 4.54 -36.92 13.78
N THR A 367 4.91 -37.31 12.57
CA THR A 367 5.35 -36.38 11.52
C THR A 367 4.23 -35.37 11.17
N ALA A 368 3.00 -35.86 11.02
CA ALA A 368 1.85 -35.01 10.74
C ALA A 368 1.57 -34.03 11.89
N ALA A 369 1.63 -34.51 13.15
CA ALA A 369 1.40 -33.70 14.33
C ALA A 369 2.49 -32.61 14.48
N VAL A 370 3.76 -32.95 14.30
CA VAL A 370 4.88 -31.99 14.34
C VAL A 370 4.73 -30.94 13.26
N ALA A 371 4.38 -31.35 12.04
CA ALA A 371 4.14 -30.41 10.95
C ALA A 371 2.96 -29.47 11.24
N SER A 372 1.88 -29.99 11.80
CA SER A 372 0.69 -29.17 12.16
C SER A 372 0.96 -28.15 13.29
N LEU A 373 1.92 -28.43 14.16
CA LEU A 373 2.31 -27.55 15.26
C LEU A 373 3.46 -26.59 14.87
N GLY A 374 4.24 -26.95 13.84
CA GLY A 374 5.41 -26.21 13.40
C GLY A 374 5.14 -25.17 12.28
N PHE A 375 3.98 -25.26 11.65
CA PHE A 375 3.48 -24.31 10.65
C PHE A 375 2.24 -23.59 11.18
#